data_23236ed2a3ac80a8869a0773f15f5ff9
#
_entry.id   23236ed2a3ac80a8869a0773f15f5ff9
#
_cell.length_a   1.000
_cell.length_b   1.000
_cell.length_c   1.000
_cell.angle_alpha   90.00
_cell.angle_beta   90.00
_cell.angle_gamma   90.00
#
_symmetry.space_group_name_H-M   'P 1'
#
loop_
_entity.id
_entity.type
_entity.pdbx_description
1 polymer ?
#
loop_
_entity_poly.entity_id
_entity_poly.type
_entity_poly.pdbx_seq_one_letter_code
_entity_poly.pdbx_strand_id
1 'polypeptide(L)'
;IERIQPTPDFFKPARTEFDDGIIFVVASLTHHESVENLHDKDVCYAMRPLNYEMSFRDFKFGYIGGGQSAAHMAWNVAQALGCKDVMLIGQDLAYGEDGTSHSKGHIFKETEIPVEEVPIMTTKYGGKGEIQTTFVWNLFRQYFEHNIAMMQRSNPDYKLYNCTEGGARIEGTTEIPFKEMAEKIIAEGKKKNFKPILPISKEKQEEHLKKAIKNITKIFKTGHKIQKKCERLYLKIAKEIEKSKKLKEQDKADKINYDKLQKLSFEIDSLKEYVFKDKVFMSSFYGICGAMLNSQELELAVISARRADTDEEKNDKLFEWVSCQSYWIFSLAGSIDATLGKLADAASGFMDSHKLLEQ
;
A
#
# COMPACT_ATOMS: atom_id res chain seq x y z
N ILE A 1 10.32 2.10 9.15
CA ILE A 1 9.09 2.00 8.34
C ILE A 1 9.39 2.15 6.84
N GLU A 2 10.63 2.34 6.49
CA GLU A 2 11.04 2.53 5.11
C GLU A 2 11.04 1.21 4.32
N ARG A 3 10.61 1.28 3.06
CA ARG A 3 10.63 0.15 2.12
C ARG A 3 11.89 0.14 1.26
N ILE A 4 12.76 1.13 1.41
CA ILE A 4 13.92 1.34 0.56
C ILE A 4 15.18 0.69 1.16
N GLN A 5 16.06 0.23 0.28
CA GLN A 5 17.30 -0.47 0.61
C GLN A 5 18.24 0.25 1.60
N PRO A 6 18.41 1.58 1.58
CA PRO A 6 19.33 2.24 2.51
C PRO A 6 18.93 2.20 3.99
N THR A 7 17.63 1.95 4.28
CA THR A 7 17.11 1.97 5.66
C THR A 7 17.69 0.90 6.57
N PRO A 8 17.95 -0.35 6.11
CA PRO A 8 18.57 -1.37 6.95
C PRO A 8 19.91 -0.94 7.59
N ASP A 9 20.67 -0.07 6.94
CA ASP A 9 21.96 0.41 7.45
C ASP A 9 21.85 1.21 8.75
N PHE A 10 20.69 1.80 9.05
CA PHE A 10 20.43 2.52 10.30
C PHE A 10 20.10 1.59 11.46
N PHE A 11 19.70 0.35 11.18
CA PHE A 11 19.30 -0.65 12.17
C PHE A 11 20.32 -1.78 12.26
N LYS A 12 21.62 -1.48 12.16
CA LYS A 12 22.67 -2.51 12.26
C LYS A 12 22.59 -3.22 13.62
N PRO A 13 22.88 -4.54 13.66
CA PRO A 13 22.57 -5.41 14.79
C PRO A 13 23.44 -5.20 16.04
N ALA A 14 24.15 -4.10 16.15
CA ALA A 14 24.92 -3.80 17.37
C ALA A 14 23.95 -3.42 18.50
N ARG A 15 23.61 -4.39 19.34
CA ARG A 15 22.91 -4.11 20.58
C ARG A 15 23.81 -3.25 21.47
N THR A 16 23.36 -2.05 21.77
CA THR A 16 24.04 -1.13 22.69
C THR A 16 23.27 -1.08 24.00
N GLU A 17 23.91 -0.60 25.06
CA GLU A 17 23.24 -0.32 26.34
C GLU A 17 22.06 0.64 26.21
N PHE A 18 22.00 1.42 25.11
CA PHE A 18 20.91 2.34 24.82
C PHE A 18 19.67 1.65 24.25
N ASP A 19 19.77 0.40 23.81
CA ASP A 19 18.64 -0.36 23.25
C ASP A 19 17.79 -1.03 24.34
N ASP A 20 18.30 -1.12 25.56
CA ASP A 20 17.59 -1.78 26.66
C ASP A 20 16.30 -1.02 27.02
N GLY A 21 15.19 -1.75 26.98
CA GLY A 21 13.84 -1.21 27.24
C GLY A 21 13.20 -0.46 26.07
N ILE A 22 13.85 -0.41 24.89
CA ILE A 22 13.25 0.13 23.67
C ILE A 22 12.42 -0.94 23.00
N ILE A 23 11.14 -0.63 22.72
CA ILE A 23 10.24 -1.46 21.92
C ILE A 23 10.15 -0.86 20.52
N PHE A 24 10.60 -1.63 19.52
CA PHE A 24 10.53 -1.23 18.12
C PHE A 24 9.16 -1.56 17.54
N VAL A 25 8.40 -0.55 17.12
CA VAL A 25 7.13 -0.77 16.44
C VAL A 25 7.34 -0.76 14.93
N VAL A 26 7.17 -1.92 14.32
CA VAL A 26 7.51 -2.18 12.93
C VAL A 26 6.24 -2.36 12.10
N ALA A 27 6.09 -1.59 11.02
CA ALA A 27 4.98 -1.77 10.09
C ALA A 27 5.19 -3.00 9.21
N SER A 28 4.09 -3.64 8.81
CA SER A 28 4.09 -4.79 7.88
C SER A 28 4.76 -4.53 6.52
N LEU A 29 4.98 -3.26 6.15
CA LEU A 29 5.66 -2.87 4.90
C LEU A 29 7.17 -2.58 5.07
N THR A 30 7.72 -2.74 6.26
CA THR A 30 9.14 -2.48 6.52
C THR A 30 9.99 -3.45 5.70
N HIS A 31 11.12 -2.97 5.19
CA HIS A 31 12.06 -3.79 4.42
C HIS A 31 12.53 -4.97 5.27
N HIS A 32 12.60 -6.16 4.66
CA HIS A 32 12.91 -7.40 5.40
C HIS A 32 14.26 -7.36 6.13
N GLU A 33 15.31 -6.80 5.53
CA GLU A 33 16.61 -6.64 6.18
C GLU A 33 16.54 -5.74 7.42
N SER A 34 15.69 -4.71 7.43
CA SER A 34 15.47 -3.89 8.63
C SER A 34 14.84 -4.72 9.76
N VAL A 35 13.94 -5.64 9.40
CA VAL A 35 13.32 -6.56 10.37
C VAL A 35 14.33 -7.57 10.89
N GLU A 36 15.16 -8.12 10.01
CA GLU A 36 16.23 -9.06 10.38
C GLU A 36 17.24 -8.41 11.32
N ASN A 37 17.59 -7.15 11.09
CA ASN A 37 18.50 -6.39 11.95
C ASN A 37 17.93 -6.11 13.36
N LEU A 38 16.63 -6.31 13.55
CA LEU A 38 15.94 -6.17 14.84
C LEU A 38 15.65 -7.50 15.54
N HIS A 39 16.19 -8.63 15.05
CA HIS A 39 15.83 -9.97 15.53
C HIS A 39 16.15 -10.24 17.01
N ASP A 40 17.12 -9.52 17.58
CA ASP A 40 17.54 -9.59 18.97
C ASP A 40 16.92 -8.53 19.88
N LYS A 41 15.99 -7.73 19.34
CA LYS A 41 15.34 -6.59 20.02
C LYS A 41 13.87 -6.87 20.32
N ASP A 42 13.30 -6.09 21.22
CA ASP A 42 11.87 -6.14 21.50
C ASP A 42 11.09 -5.51 20.36
N VAL A 43 10.38 -6.32 19.58
CA VAL A 43 9.66 -5.87 18.38
C VAL A 43 8.17 -6.09 18.54
N CYS A 44 7.39 -5.05 18.22
CA CYS A 44 5.94 -5.09 18.09
C CYS A 44 5.57 -4.85 16.63
N TYR A 45 4.89 -5.80 15.99
CA TYR A 45 4.44 -5.66 14.62
C TYR A 45 3.09 -4.95 14.55
N ALA A 46 3.00 -3.90 13.73
CA ALA A 46 1.77 -3.17 13.48
C ALA A 46 1.30 -3.43 12.04
N MET A 47 0.08 -3.95 11.93
CA MET A 47 -0.54 -4.14 10.61
C MET A 47 -1.23 -2.87 10.14
N ARG A 48 -1.07 -2.53 8.87
CA ARG A 48 -1.76 -1.41 8.23
C ARG A 48 -3.08 -1.90 7.61
N PRO A 49 -4.12 -1.05 7.54
CA PRO A 49 -5.41 -1.42 6.94
C PRO A 49 -5.36 -1.40 5.40
N LEU A 50 -4.41 -2.11 4.80
CA LEU A 50 -4.29 -2.24 3.36
C LEU A 50 -5.06 -3.47 2.86
N ASN A 51 -5.53 -3.42 1.61
CA ASN A 51 -6.42 -4.46 1.08
C ASN A 51 -5.84 -5.89 1.19
N TYR A 52 -4.55 -6.07 0.88
CA TYR A 52 -3.90 -7.37 1.00
C TYR A 52 -3.69 -7.80 2.46
N GLU A 53 -3.46 -6.88 3.40
CA GLU A 53 -3.39 -7.17 4.83
C GLU A 53 -4.75 -7.56 5.40
N MET A 54 -5.83 -7.08 4.79
CA MET A 54 -7.19 -7.45 5.14
C MET A 54 -7.49 -8.93 4.89
N SER A 55 -6.68 -9.62 4.08
CA SER A 55 -6.72 -11.09 3.95
C SER A 55 -6.36 -11.82 5.24
N PHE A 56 -5.74 -11.13 6.21
CA PHE A 56 -5.34 -11.63 7.52
C PHE A 56 -6.24 -11.13 8.66
N ARG A 57 -7.46 -10.68 8.38
CA ARG A 57 -8.42 -10.16 9.39
C ARG A 57 -8.70 -11.12 10.54
N ASP A 58 -8.63 -12.40 10.29
CA ASP A 58 -8.94 -13.44 11.29
C ASP A 58 -7.97 -13.48 12.47
N PHE A 59 -6.85 -12.74 12.37
CA PHE A 59 -5.85 -12.71 13.44
C PHE A 59 -6.25 -11.84 14.64
N LYS A 60 -7.27 -11.01 14.54
CA LYS A 60 -7.73 -10.11 15.60
C LYS A 60 -6.65 -9.20 16.20
N PHE A 61 -5.59 -8.92 15.44
CA PHE A 61 -4.51 -8.01 15.88
C PHE A 61 -4.95 -6.58 15.79
N GLY A 62 -5.99 -6.13 15.42
CA GLY A 62 -6.27 -4.72 15.16
C GLY A 62 -5.33 -4.12 14.12
N TYR A 63 -5.70 -2.97 13.62
CA TYR A 63 -4.91 -2.25 12.63
C TYR A 63 -4.56 -0.88 13.16
N ILE A 64 -3.33 -0.44 12.90
CA ILE A 64 -2.91 0.92 13.18
C ILE A 64 -2.81 1.65 11.86
N GLY A 65 -3.57 2.73 11.71
CA GLY A 65 -3.48 3.60 10.56
C GLY A 65 -2.03 4.10 10.41
N GLY A 66 -1.39 3.86 9.28
CA GLY A 66 0.01 4.25 9.08
C GLY A 66 0.17 5.66 8.54
N GLY A 67 -0.90 6.29 8.08
CA GLY A 67 -0.78 7.54 7.35
C GLY A 67 0.12 7.40 6.13
N GLN A 68 0.82 8.48 5.77
CA GLN A 68 1.72 8.56 4.61
C GLN A 68 3.20 8.65 5.00
N SER A 69 3.51 8.84 6.30
CA SER A 69 4.87 8.96 6.82
C SER A 69 5.06 8.16 8.11
N ALA A 70 6.32 7.95 8.49
CA ALA A 70 6.69 7.31 9.76
C ALA A 70 6.15 8.09 10.97
N ALA A 71 6.17 9.41 10.92
CA ALA A 71 5.65 10.27 11.98
C ALA A 71 4.13 10.11 12.16
N HIS A 72 3.37 9.95 11.09
CA HIS A 72 1.93 9.66 11.18
C HIS A 72 1.69 8.32 11.89
N MET A 73 2.48 7.30 11.56
CA MET A 73 2.36 6.01 12.23
C MET A 73 2.75 6.12 13.70
N ALA A 74 3.84 6.80 14.03
CA ALA A 74 4.26 7.01 15.42
C ALA A 74 3.17 7.72 16.22
N TRP A 75 2.54 8.74 15.68
CA TRP A 75 1.41 9.40 16.29
C TRP A 75 0.21 8.46 16.52
N ASN A 76 -0.16 7.66 15.51
CA ASN A 76 -1.25 6.69 15.64
C ASN A 76 -0.92 5.60 16.68
N VAL A 77 0.35 5.18 16.79
CA VAL A 77 0.81 4.27 17.84
C VAL A 77 0.66 4.92 19.23
N ALA A 78 1.09 6.18 19.38
CA ALA A 78 0.94 6.91 20.63
C ALA A 78 -0.54 7.03 21.06
N GLN A 79 -1.45 7.25 20.12
CA GLN A 79 -2.89 7.25 20.38
C GLN A 79 -3.40 5.87 20.81
N ALA A 80 -2.98 4.81 20.12
CA ALA A 80 -3.35 3.44 20.47
C ALA A 80 -2.86 3.03 21.87
N LEU A 81 -1.72 3.57 22.29
CA LEU A 81 -1.19 3.43 23.66
C LEU A 81 -1.89 4.30 24.69
N GLY A 82 -2.82 5.16 24.26
CA GLY A 82 -3.58 6.06 25.16
C GLY A 82 -2.79 7.28 25.62
N CYS A 83 -1.75 7.69 24.89
CA CYS A 83 -1.02 8.93 25.17
C CYS A 83 -1.97 10.13 24.99
N LYS A 84 -2.08 10.96 26.04
CA LYS A 84 -2.93 12.15 26.02
C LYS A 84 -2.22 13.35 25.40
N ASP A 85 -0.94 13.48 25.67
CA ASP A 85 -0.08 14.54 25.19
C ASP A 85 0.94 13.94 24.21
N VAL A 86 0.98 14.46 23.01
CA VAL A 86 1.94 14.06 21.97
C VAL A 86 2.67 15.30 21.49
N MET A 87 3.98 15.21 21.38
CA MET A 87 4.84 16.31 20.91
C MET A 87 5.49 15.92 19.59
N LEU A 88 5.35 16.77 18.59
CA LEU A 88 6.07 16.67 17.32
C LEU A 88 7.37 17.44 17.44
N ILE A 89 8.48 16.80 17.10
CA ILE A 89 9.82 17.39 17.06
C ILE A 89 10.44 17.03 15.71
N GLY A 90 11.05 18.01 15.04
CA GLY A 90 11.67 17.79 13.73
C GLY A 90 10.66 17.47 12.62
N GLN A 91 9.42 17.95 12.74
CA GLN A 91 8.39 17.84 11.70
C GLN A 91 8.32 19.16 10.92
N ASP A 92 9.43 19.52 10.27
CA ASP A 92 9.56 20.76 9.53
C ASP A 92 8.60 20.84 8.35
N LEU A 93 8.45 19.75 7.60
CA LEU A 93 7.57 19.64 6.42
C LEU A 93 7.75 20.82 5.45
N ALA A 94 8.95 21.38 5.42
CA ALA A 94 9.37 22.51 4.61
C ALA A 94 10.89 22.45 4.42
N TYR A 95 11.40 23.24 3.48
CA TYR A 95 12.83 23.43 3.33
C TYR A 95 13.38 24.31 4.46
N GLY A 96 14.63 24.09 4.84
CA GLY A 96 15.35 25.00 5.70
C GLY A 96 15.58 26.36 5.02
N GLU A 97 15.90 27.39 5.80
CA GLU A 97 16.26 28.73 5.26
C GLU A 97 17.49 28.69 4.34
N ASP A 98 18.32 27.68 4.50
CA ASP A 98 19.49 27.37 3.66
C ASP A 98 19.15 26.50 2.44
N GLY A 99 17.87 26.20 2.19
CA GLY A 99 17.41 25.33 1.11
C GLY A 99 17.61 23.84 1.36
N THR A 100 18.03 23.41 2.55
CA THR A 100 18.20 22.00 2.88
C THR A 100 16.87 21.32 3.11
N SER A 101 16.76 20.06 2.66
CA SER A 101 15.54 19.26 2.79
C SER A 101 15.49 18.39 4.05
N HIS A 102 16.65 18.09 4.64
CA HIS A 102 16.79 17.21 5.80
C HIS A 102 17.92 17.70 6.71
N SER A 103 17.90 17.23 7.95
CA SER A 103 18.94 17.51 8.91
C SER A 103 20.32 17.00 8.45
N LYS A 104 21.37 17.61 8.96
CA LYS A 104 22.75 17.25 8.65
C LYS A 104 23.02 15.78 8.97
N GLY A 105 23.60 15.04 8.02
CA GLY A 105 23.90 13.61 8.17
C GLY A 105 22.78 12.67 7.71
N HIS A 106 21.63 13.18 7.26
CA HIS A 106 20.59 12.35 6.66
C HIS A 106 21.02 11.83 5.28
N ILE A 107 20.60 10.59 4.92
CA ILE A 107 20.98 9.96 3.63
C ILE A 107 20.57 10.75 2.41
N PHE A 108 19.46 11.47 2.49
CA PHE A 108 18.93 12.30 1.39
C PHE A 108 19.47 13.73 1.38
N LYS A 109 20.41 14.07 2.29
CA LYS A 109 20.94 15.43 2.37
C LYS A 109 21.62 15.91 1.09
N GLU A 110 22.35 15.01 0.44
CA GLU A 110 23.13 15.30 -0.78
C GLU A 110 22.36 14.96 -2.07
N THR A 111 21.11 14.46 -1.95
CA THR A 111 20.27 14.23 -3.11
C THR A 111 19.71 15.55 -3.57
N GLU A 112 20.04 15.97 -4.77
CA GLU A 112 19.35 17.07 -5.44
C GLU A 112 17.89 16.69 -5.59
N ILE A 113 17.03 17.22 -4.73
CA ILE A 113 15.60 17.12 -4.92
C ILE A 113 15.28 18.01 -6.11
N PRO A 114 14.60 17.50 -7.15
CA PRO A 114 14.23 18.31 -8.30
C PRO A 114 13.52 19.57 -7.80
N VAL A 115 14.03 20.73 -8.18
CA VAL A 115 13.35 21.99 -7.90
C VAL A 115 12.03 21.94 -8.66
N GLU A 116 10.93 21.95 -7.96
CA GLU A 116 9.62 22.01 -8.58
C GLU A 116 9.55 23.29 -9.42
N GLU A 117 9.04 23.21 -10.66
CA GLU A 117 8.94 24.37 -11.55
C GLU A 117 8.14 25.52 -10.91
N VAL A 118 7.20 25.15 -10.04
CA VAL A 118 6.41 26.11 -9.24
C VAL A 118 6.55 25.75 -7.77
N PRO A 119 7.24 26.57 -6.95
CA PRO A 119 7.40 26.33 -5.54
C PRO A 119 6.04 26.39 -4.81
N ILE A 120 5.77 25.39 -3.99
CA ILE A 120 4.59 25.37 -3.13
C ILE A 120 4.93 26.14 -1.86
N MET A 121 4.18 27.19 -1.57
CA MET A 121 4.33 28.00 -0.37
C MET A 121 3.27 27.63 0.67
N THR A 122 3.65 27.67 1.94
CA THR A 122 2.74 27.42 3.06
C THR A 122 3.07 28.33 4.23
N THR A 123 2.15 28.45 5.18
CA THR A 123 2.35 29.27 6.38
C THR A 123 3.51 28.71 7.22
N LYS A 124 4.42 29.59 7.62
CA LYS A 124 5.54 29.27 8.49
C LYS A 124 5.07 28.99 9.94
N TYR A 125 5.83 28.16 10.68
CA TYR A 125 5.69 28.03 12.14
C TYR A 125 5.59 29.41 12.81
N GLY A 126 4.73 29.53 13.81
CA GLY A 126 4.41 30.83 14.43
C GLY A 126 3.35 31.64 13.69
N GLY A 127 2.87 31.18 12.52
CA GLY A 127 1.75 31.77 11.79
C GLY A 127 2.09 33.08 11.06
N LYS A 128 3.37 33.47 10.98
CA LYS A 128 3.80 34.71 10.31
C LYS A 128 4.76 34.41 9.17
N GLY A 129 4.39 34.84 7.95
CA GLY A 129 5.17 34.64 6.74
C GLY A 129 4.95 33.28 6.10
N GLU A 130 5.65 33.04 5.02
CA GLU A 130 5.55 31.83 4.21
C GLU A 130 6.89 31.10 4.13
N ILE A 131 6.83 29.79 3.88
CA ILE A 131 7.98 28.92 3.73
C ILE A 131 7.71 27.95 2.59
N GLN A 132 8.76 27.59 1.85
CA GLN A 132 8.66 26.64 0.75
C GLN A 132 8.55 25.21 1.26
N THR A 133 7.61 24.47 0.69
CA THR A 133 7.39 23.03 0.94
C THR A 133 7.32 22.27 -0.36
N THR A 134 7.19 20.94 -0.29
CA THR A 134 6.91 20.08 -1.44
C THR A 134 5.46 19.64 -1.43
N PHE A 135 4.97 19.13 -2.58
CA PHE A 135 3.65 18.51 -2.66
C PHE A 135 3.49 17.37 -1.64
N VAL A 136 4.51 16.53 -1.50
CA VAL A 136 4.48 15.37 -0.59
C VAL A 136 4.45 15.81 0.88
N TRP A 137 5.28 16.77 1.27
CA TRP A 137 5.28 17.29 2.64
C TRP A 137 3.99 18.03 2.97
N ASN A 138 3.42 18.74 2.00
CA ASN A 138 2.12 19.39 2.17
C ASN A 138 1.00 18.35 2.38
N LEU A 139 1.03 17.20 1.68
CA LEU A 139 0.11 16.09 1.97
C LEU A 139 0.32 15.54 3.38
N PHE A 140 1.56 15.43 3.86
CA PHE A 140 1.84 14.97 5.23
C PHE A 140 1.29 15.97 6.25
N ARG A 141 1.47 17.27 6.03
CA ARG A 141 0.91 18.31 6.86
C ARG A 141 -0.62 18.23 6.93
N GLN A 142 -1.27 18.15 5.77
CA GLN A 142 -2.74 18.02 5.68
C GLN A 142 -3.27 16.76 6.38
N TYR A 143 -2.52 15.67 6.38
CA TYR A 143 -2.89 14.46 7.13
C TYR A 143 -2.96 14.75 8.64
N PHE A 144 -1.94 15.44 9.21
CA PHE A 144 -1.99 15.86 10.61
C PHE A 144 -3.22 16.73 10.88
N GLU A 145 -3.40 17.78 10.12
CA GLU A 145 -4.48 18.76 10.29
C GLU A 145 -5.86 18.13 10.23
N HIS A 146 -6.09 17.27 9.23
CA HIS A 146 -7.35 16.55 9.08
C HIS A 146 -7.65 15.67 10.31
N ASN A 147 -6.65 14.89 10.73
CA ASN A 147 -6.83 13.97 11.85
C ASN A 147 -6.94 14.70 13.19
N ILE A 148 -6.21 15.80 13.40
CA ILE A 148 -6.37 16.66 14.59
C ILE A 148 -7.80 17.19 14.65
N ALA A 149 -8.32 17.73 13.56
CA ALA A 149 -9.69 18.23 13.50
C ALA A 149 -10.72 17.14 13.79
N MET A 150 -10.50 15.91 13.32
CA MET A 150 -11.36 14.76 13.63
C MET A 150 -11.29 14.39 15.12
N MET A 151 -10.10 14.37 15.71
CA MET A 151 -9.91 14.08 17.13
C MET A 151 -10.56 15.14 18.01
N GLN A 152 -10.40 16.41 17.68
CA GLN A 152 -10.98 17.53 18.43
C GLN A 152 -12.51 17.58 18.36
N ARG A 153 -13.12 17.07 17.29
CA ARG A 153 -14.59 16.89 17.22
C ARG A 153 -15.10 15.89 18.26
N SER A 154 -14.32 14.82 18.49
CA SER A 154 -14.67 13.75 19.45
C SER A 154 -14.24 14.09 20.87
N ASN A 155 -13.16 14.83 21.02
CA ASN A 155 -12.57 15.25 22.28
C ASN A 155 -12.03 16.69 22.15
N PRO A 156 -12.81 17.72 22.49
CA PRO A 156 -12.40 19.13 22.38
C PRO A 156 -11.11 19.47 23.15
N ASP A 157 -10.78 18.70 24.18
CA ASP A 157 -9.57 18.90 24.98
C ASP A 157 -8.33 18.21 24.40
N TYR A 158 -8.48 17.51 23.26
CA TYR A 158 -7.36 16.87 22.61
C TYR A 158 -6.33 17.89 22.14
N LYS A 159 -5.07 17.68 22.51
CA LYS A 159 -3.94 18.54 22.15
C LYS A 159 -2.83 17.75 21.52
N LEU A 160 -2.36 18.25 20.39
CA LEU A 160 -1.10 17.84 19.75
C LEU A 160 -0.17 19.07 19.78
N TYR A 161 1.01 18.90 20.35
CA TYR A 161 1.97 19.98 20.46
C TYR A 161 2.95 19.92 19.31
N ASN A 162 3.21 21.08 18.67
CA ASN A 162 4.29 21.22 17.69
C ASN A 162 5.48 21.92 18.37
N CYS A 163 6.49 21.15 18.69
CA CYS A 163 7.73 21.59 19.35
C CYS A 163 8.91 21.60 18.36
N THR A 164 8.64 21.69 17.07
CA THR A 164 9.68 21.72 16.01
C THR A 164 10.45 23.01 15.99
N GLU A 165 9.82 24.13 16.41
CA GLU A 165 10.42 25.48 16.47
C GLU A 165 10.84 26.04 15.10
N GLY A 166 10.29 25.51 14.01
CA GLY A 166 10.56 25.91 12.62
C GLY A 166 9.66 25.18 11.63
N GLY A 167 9.97 25.34 10.34
CA GLY A 167 9.27 24.67 9.26
C GLY A 167 7.87 25.20 8.99
N ALA A 168 7.02 24.34 8.44
CA ALA A 168 5.63 24.65 8.13
C ALA A 168 4.74 24.57 9.38
N ARG A 169 3.79 25.50 9.47
CA ARG A 169 2.74 25.42 10.47
C ARG A 169 1.84 24.22 10.21
N ILE A 170 1.50 23.50 11.28
CA ILE A 170 0.51 22.42 11.25
C ILE A 170 -0.71 22.93 12.01
N GLU A 171 -1.79 23.23 11.28
CA GLU A 171 -3.01 23.81 11.87
C GLU A 171 -3.66 22.84 12.89
N GLY A 172 -4.19 23.40 13.95
CA GLY A 172 -4.79 22.64 15.04
C GLY A 172 -3.81 22.15 16.10
N THR A 173 -2.49 22.31 15.89
CA THR A 173 -1.48 22.04 16.92
C THR A 173 -1.31 23.26 17.84
N THR A 174 -0.81 22.98 19.07
CA THR A 174 -0.30 24.03 19.96
C THR A 174 1.21 24.16 19.73
N GLU A 175 1.62 25.29 19.17
CA GLU A 175 3.04 25.60 18.96
C GLU A 175 3.67 26.07 20.26
N ILE A 176 4.70 25.36 20.72
CA ILE A 176 5.40 25.63 21.98
C ILE A 176 6.86 25.17 21.87
N PRO A 177 7.86 25.94 22.38
CA PRO A 177 9.24 25.49 22.40
C PRO A 177 9.40 24.17 23.16
N PHE A 178 10.23 23.26 22.61
CA PHE A 178 10.44 21.95 23.23
C PHE A 178 10.92 22.04 24.68
N LYS A 179 11.85 22.98 24.97
CA LYS A 179 12.37 23.20 26.31
C LYS A 179 11.26 23.55 27.30
N GLU A 180 10.35 24.46 26.94
CA GLU A 180 9.24 24.87 27.79
C GLU A 180 8.29 23.70 28.07
N MET A 181 7.98 22.92 27.02
CA MET A 181 7.12 21.74 27.19
C MET A 181 7.79 20.66 28.05
N ALA A 182 9.09 20.40 27.88
CA ALA A 182 9.84 19.46 28.68
C ALA A 182 9.88 19.89 30.17
N GLU A 183 10.14 21.15 30.45
CA GLU A 183 10.14 21.69 31.82
C GLU A 183 8.75 21.53 32.47
N LYS A 184 7.68 21.79 31.75
CA LYS A 184 6.30 21.57 32.20
C LYS A 184 6.03 20.11 32.58
N ILE A 185 6.40 19.17 31.72
CA ILE A 185 6.20 17.72 31.95
C ILE A 185 7.02 17.26 33.16
N ILE A 186 8.26 17.71 33.29
CA ILE A 186 9.14 17.39 34.42
C ILE A 186 8.56 17.93 35.70
N ALA A 187 8.08 19.18 35.71
CA ALA A 187 7.48 19.82 36.87
C ALA A 187 6.20 19.11 37.36
N GLU A 188 5.42 18.52 36.43
CA GLU A 188 4.24 17.73 36.77
C GLU A 188 4.58 16.44 37.56
N GLY A 189 5.80 15.93 37.47
CA GLY A 189 6.32 14.80 38.26
C GLY A 189 5.57 13.49 38.15
N LYS A 190 4.64 13.37 37.19
CA LYS A 190 3.79 12.19 37.04
C LYS A 190 4.57 11.04 36.45
N LYS A 191 4.93 10.06 37.25
CA LYS A 191 5.39 8.76 36.74
C LYS A 191 4.21 8.07 36.06
N LYS A 192 4.27 7.92 34.74
CA LYS A 192 3.27 7.15 33.98
C LYS A 192 3.63 5.67 34.11
N ASN A 193 2.76 4.87 34.72
CA ASN A 193 2.88 3.41 34.68
C ASN A 193 2.37 2.92 33.35
N PHE A 194 3.25 2.69 32.40
CA PHE A 194 2.91 1.97 31.17
C PHE A 194 2.62 0.51 31.52
N LYS A 195 1.47 0.03 31.05
CA LYS A 195 1.25 -1.43 31.03
C LYS A 195 2.19 -2.01 29.98
N PRO A 196 3.03 -3.01 30.35
CA PRO A 196 3.92 -3.61 29.37
C PRO A 196 3.12 -4.22 28.23
N ILE A 197 3.62 -4.07 26.99
CA ILE A 197 3.11 -4.80 25.85
C ILE A 197 3.57 -6.24 26.04
N LEU A 198 2.64 -7.13 26.42
CA LEU A 198 2.95 -8.53 26.67
C LEU A 198 3.05 -9.28 25.32
N PRO A 199 4.04 -10.15 25.15
CA PRO A 199 4.12 -10.99 23.98
C PRO A 199 2.92 -11.95 23.93
N ILE A 200 2.50 -12.29 22.72
CA ILE A 200 1.45 -13.29 22.50
C ILE A 200 2.00 -14.66 22.94
N SER A 201 1.18 -15.47 23.63
CA SER A 201 1.61 -16.81 24.06
C SER A 201 2.02 -17.68 22.87
N LYS A 202 2.93 -18.64 23.09
CA LYS A 202 3.41 -19.54 22.04
C LYS A 202 2.28 -20.30 21.33
N GLU A 203 1.27 -20.74 22.09
CA GLU A 203 0.11 -21.45 21.54
C GLU A 203 -0.68 -20.55 20.57
N LYS A 204 -0.86 -19.27 20.91
CA LYS A 204 -1.50 -18.29 20.02
C LYS A 204 -0.63 -17.96 18.80
N GLN A 205 0.68 -17.88 18.98
CA GLN A 205 1.61 -17.67 17.85
C GLN A 205 1.48 -18.83 16.84
N GLU A 206 1.45 -20.07 17.31
CA GLU A 206 1.26 -21.26 16.46
C GLU A 206 -0.12 -21.29 15.79
N GLU A 207 -1.18 -20.90 16.51
CA GLU A 207 -2.52 -20.80 15.93
C GLU A 207 -2.55 -19.77 14.79
N HIS A 208 -1.96 -18.60 15.01
CA HIS A 208 -1.87 -17.55 14.00
C HIS A 208 -1.05 -18.00 12.79
N LEU A 209 0.07 -18.69 13.04
CA LEU A 209 0.91 -19.25 12.01
C LEU A 209 0.15 -20.23 11.11
N LYS A 210 -0.57 -21.18 11.71
CA LYS A 210 -1.41 -22.13 10.96
C LYS A 210 -2.49 -21.43 10.12
N LYS A 211 -3.09 -20.36 10.65
CA LYS A 211 -4.06 -19.53 9.89
C LYS A 211 -3.39 -18.80 8.72
N ALA A 212 -2.20 -18.21 8.93
CA ALA A 212 -1.45 -17.54 7.88
C ALA A 212 -1.16 -18.51 6.73
N ILE A 213 -0.63 -19.68 7.03
CA ILE A 213 -0.34 -20.73 6.05
C ILE A 213 -1.60 -21.11 5.26
N LYS A 214 -2.72 -21.34 5.96
CA LYS A 214 -3.99 -21.66 5.31
C LYS A 214 -4.44 -20.54 4.36
N ASN A 215 -4.28 -19.28 4.75
CA ASN A 215 -4.63 -18.15 3.92
C ASN A 215 -3.72 -18.03 2.69
N ILE A 216 -2.41 -18.17 2.88
CA ILE A 216 -1.42 -18.16 1.78
C ILE A 216 -1.74 -19.32 0.80
N THR A 217 -1.95 -20.52 1.29
CA THR A 217 -2.34 -21.67 0.45
C THR A 217 -3.61 -21.40 -0.34
N LYS A 218 -4.60 -20.73 0.27
CA LYS A 218 -5.84 -20.35 -0.41
C LYS A 218 -5.60 -19.34 -1.51
N ILE A 219 -4.69 -18.35 -1.29
CA ILE A 219 -4.31 -17.36 -2.31
C ILE A 219 -3.68 -18.09 -3.52
N PHE A 220 -2.71 -18.98 -3.30
CA PHE A 220 -2.10 -19.78 -4.36
C PHE A 220 -3.14 -20.59 -5.15
N LYS A 221 -3.98 -21.35 -4.45
CA LYS A 221 -5.04 -22.16 -5.10
C LYS A 221 -5.99 -21.31 -5.94
N THR A 222 -6.39 -20.15 -5.43
CA THR A 222 -7.27 -19.22 -6.16
C THR A 222 -6.56 -18.63 -7.37
N GLY A 223 -5.33 -18.13 -7.20
CA GLY A 223 -4.54 -17.56 -8.30
C GLY A 223 -4.35 -18.55 -9.43
N HIS A 224 -3.83 -19.75 -9.15
CA HIS A 224 -3.66 -20.80 -10.17
C HIS A 224 -4.97 -21.22 -10.84
N LYS A 225 -6.07 -21.28 -10.10
CA LYS A 225 -7.38 -21.60 -10.68
C LYS A 225 -7.82 -20.53 -11.68
N ILE A 226 -7.62 -19.25 -11.36
CA ILE A 226 -7.95 -18.15 -12.27
C ILE A 226 -7.00 -18.16 -13.47
N GLN A 227 -5.69 -18.33 -13.26
CA GLN A 227 -4.71 -18.42 -14.36
C GLN A 227 -5.08 -19.52 -15.37
N LYS A 228 -5.40 -20.73 -14.90
CA LYS A 228 -5.82 -21.84 -15.79
C LYS A 228 -7.08 -21.51 -16.60
N LYS A 229 -8.02 -20.76 -16.02
CA LYS A 229 -9.21 -20.29 -16.76
C LYS A 229 -8.84 -19.24 -17.81
N CYS A 230 -8.02 -18.27 -17.43
CA CYS A 230 -7.50 -17.24 -18.34
C CYS A 230 -6.75 -17.87 -19.52
N GLU A 231 -5.80 -18.76 -19.25
CA GLU A 231 -5.01 -19.44 -20.28
C GLU A 231 -5.88 -20.19 -21.30
N ARG A 232 -6.83 -21.02 -20.79
CA ARG A 232 -7.74 -21.76 -21.66
C ARG A 232 -8.57 -20.87 -22.56
N LEU A 233 -9.10 -19.78 -22.01
CA LEU A 233 -9.92 -18.85 -22.77
C LEU A 233 -9.06 -18.02 -23.72
N TYR A 234 -7.90 -17.54 -23.28
CA TYR A 234 -6.94 -16.82 -24.11
C TYR A 234 -6.53 -17.61 -25.34
N LEU A 235 -6.19 -18.90 -25.19
CA LEU A 235 -5.80 -19.75 -26.32
C LEU A 235 -6.94 -19.93 -27.34
N LYS A 236 -8.20 -20.05 -26.88
CA LYS A 236 -9.37 -20.10 -27.76
C LYS A 236 -9.52 -18.79 -28.55
N ILE A 237 -9.40 -17.65 -27.86
CA ILE A 237 -9.53 -16.33 -28.47
C ILE A 237 -8.39 -16.08 -29.47
N ALA A 238 -7.15 -16.30 -29.04
CA ALA A 238 -5.98 -16.07 -29.88
C ALA A 238 -6.07 -16.86 -31.21
N LYS A 239 -6.45 -18.13 -31.14
CA LYS A 239 -6.65 -18.97 -32.33
C LYS A 239 -7.73 -18.42 -33.25
N GLU A 240 -8.85 -17.93 -32.73
CA GLU A 240 -9.95 -17.42 -33.56
C GLU A 240 -9.62 -16.03 -34.15
N ILE A 241 -8.97 -15.17 -33.34
CA ILE A 241 -8.50 -13.86 -33.81
C ILE A 241 -7.44 -14.02 -34.92
N GLU A 242 -6.46 -14.90 -34.75
CA GLU A 242 -5.44 -15.16 -35.77
C GLU A 242 -6.07 -15.66 -37.08
N LYS A 243 -7.01 -16.62 -36.98
CA LYS A 243 -7.78 -17.10 -38.13
C LYS A 243 -8.55 -15.98 -38.80
N SER A 244 -9.24 -15.16 -38.06
CA SER A 244 -10.05 -14.05 -38.56
C SER A 244 -9.17 -12.98 -39.23
N LYS A 245 -7.99 -12.66 -38.65
CA LYS A 245 -7.00 -11.75 -39.26
C LYS A 245 -6.54 -12.24 -40.63
N LYS A 246 -6.14 -13.53 -40.74
CA LYS A 246 -5.75 -14.12 -42.01
C LYS A 246 -6.85 -14.07 -43.07
N LEU A 247 -8.13 -14.23 -42.66
CA LEU A 247 -9.25 -14.12 -43.60
C LEU A 247 -9.45 -12.66 -44.04
N LYS A 248 -9.31 -11.67 -43.16
CA LYS A 248 -9.35 -10.24 -43.51
C LYS A 248 -8.23 -9.87 -44.50
N GLU A 249 -7.00 -10.33 -44.25
CA GLU A 249 -5.83 -10.10 -45.15
C GLU A 249 -6.01 -10.72 -46.56
N GLN A 250 -6.89 -11.73 -46.68
CA GLN A 250 -7.21 -12.39 -47.94
C GLN A 250 -8.47 -11.85 -48.62
N ASP A 251 -9.04 -10.72 -48.15
CA ASP A 251 -10.32 -10.18 -48.62
C ASP A 251 -11.50 -11.19 -48.51
N LYS A 252 -11.45 -12.06 -47.47
CA LYS A 252 -12.47 -13.10 -47.20
C LYS A 252 -13.18 -12.86 -45.87
N ALA A 253 -13.47 -11.61 -45.55
CA ALA A 253 -14.13 -11.25 -44.28
C ALA A 253 -15.51 -11.90 -44.11
N ASP A 254 -16.19 -12.21 -45.22
CA ASP A 254 -17.44 -12.95 -45.27
C ASP A 254 -17.36 -14.38 -44.65
N LYS A 255 -16.15 -14.94 -44.57
CA LYS A 255 -15.92 -16.28 -44.04
C LYS A 255 -15.54 -16.29 -42.54
N ILE A 256 -15.52 -15.13 -41.91
CA ILE A 256 -15.27 -15.03 -40.47
C ILE A 256 -16.49 -15.57 -39.71
N ASN A 257 -16.21 -16.40 -38.71
CA ASN A 257 -17.29 -16.95 -37.88
C ASN A 257 -17.62 -16.00 -36.71
N TYR A 258 -18.46 -15.02 -36.98
CA TYR A 258 -18.90 -14.01 -36.00
C TYR A 258 -19.73 -14.62 -34.85
N ASP A 259 -20.50 -15.67 -35.09
CA ASP A 259 -21.21 -16.38 -34.03
C ASP A 259 -20.27 -16.98 -33.01
N LYS A 260 -19.09 -17.43 -33.47
CA LYS A 260 -18.06 -17.95 -32.57
C LYS A 260 -17.40 -16.82 -31.77
N LEU A 261 -17.15 -15.67 -32.39
CA LEU A 261 -16.65 -14.48 -31.69
C LEU A 261 -17.66 -14.02 -30.64
N GLN A 262 -18.95 -14.02 -30.96
CA GLN A 262 -20.01 -13.69 -30.01
C GLN A 262 -20.04 -14.66 -28.80
N LYS A 263 -19.88 -15.96 -29.02
CA LYS A 263 -19.77 -16.95 -27.95
C LYS A 263 -18.56 -16.72 -27.08
N LEU A 264 -17.41 -16.38 -27.68
CA LEU A 264 -16.20 -16.03 -26.93
C LEU A 264 -16.40 -14.78 -26.08
N SER A 265 -17.12 -13.77 -26.59
CA SER A 265 -17.52 -12.58 -25.81
C SER A 265 -18.26 -12.95 -24.52
N PHE A 266 -19.26 -13.84 -24.61
CA PHE A 266 -19.98 -14.32 -23.42
C PHE A 266 -19.11 -15.15 -22.47
N GLU A 267 -18.16 -15.95 -23.00
CA GLU A 267 -17.20 -16.68 -22.14
C GLU A 267 -16.29 -15.70 -21.37
N ILE A 268 -15.91 -14.58 -22.00
CA ILE A 268 -15.10 -13.53 -21.36
C ILE A 268 -15.90 -12.85 -20.24
N ASP A 269 -17.14 -12.44 -20.50
CA ASP A 269 -18.01 -11.83 -19.50
C ASP A 269 -18.22 -12.76 -18.30
N SER A 270 -18.42 -14.05 -18.57
CA SER A 270 -18.53 -15.08 -17.52
C SER A 270 -17.24 -15.23 -16.70
N LEU A 271 -16.07 -15.11 -17.35
CA LEU A 271 -14.78 -15.12 -16.64
C LEU A 271 -14.62 -13.89 -15.75
N LYS A 272 -14.95 -12.70 -16.25
CA LYS A 272 -14.91 -11.45 -15.49
C LYS A 272 -15.81 -11.55 -14.25
N GLU A 273 -17.03 -11.96 -14.44
CA GLU A 273 -18.00 -12.15 -13.35
C GLU A 273 -17.46 -13.14 -12.29
N TYR A 274 -16.90 -14.27 -12.74
CA TYR A 274 -16.28 -15.25 -11.85
C TYR A 274 -15.14 -14.66 -11.04
N VAL A 275 -14.24 -13.89 -11.68
CA VAL A 275 -13.06 -13.29 -11.04
C VAL A 275 -13.45 -12.22 -10.04
N PHE A 276 -14.33 -11.30 -10.41
CA PHE A 276 -14.75 -10.20 -9.53
C PHE A 276 -15.67 -10.62 -8.38
N LYS A 277 -16.33 -11.77 -8.48
CA LYS A 277 -17.08 -12.36 -7.35
C LYS A 277 -16.21 -13.13 -6.37
N ASP A 278 -14.98 -13.49 -6.75
CA ASP A 278 -14.07 -14.22 -5.87
C ASP A 278 -13.48 -13.29 -4.81
N LYS A 279 -13.82 -13.56 -3.54
CA LYS A 279 -13.39 -12.73 -2.40
C LYS A 279 -11.87 -12.74 -2.19
N VAL A 280 -11.21 -13.85 -2.52
CA VAL A 280 -9.75 -13.97 -2.38
C VAL A 280 -9.07 -13.15 -3.47
N PHE A 281 -9.57 -13.19 -4.70
CA PHE A 281 -9.08 -12.33 -5.76
C PHE A 281 -9.20 -10.84 -5.37
N MET A 282 -10.37 -10.42 -4.92
CA MET A 282 -10.61 -9.03 -4.54
C MET A 282 -9.74 -8.54 -3.39
N SER A 283 -9.45 -9.41 -2.41
CA SER A 283 -8.62 -9.02 -1.26
C SER A 283 -7.11 -9.11 -1.52
N SER A 284 -6.66 -10.02 -2.41
CA SER A 284 -5.23 -10.34 -2.52
C SER A 284 -4.61 -9.95 -3.86
N PHE A 285 -5.39 -9.82 -4.94
CA PHE A 285 -4.87 -9.53 -6.27
C PHE A 285 -5.37 -8.20 -6.83
N TYR A 286 -6.64 -7.86 -6.60
CA TYR A 286 -7.24 -6.68 -7.21
C TYR A 286 -6.55 -5.37 -6.83
N GLY A 287 -6.06 -5.23 -5.60
CA GLY A 287 -5.28 -4.06 -5.18
C GLY A 287 -3.98 -3.84 -5.98
N ILE A 288 -3.45 -4.90 -6.62
CA ILE A 288 -2.23 -4.86 -7.42
C ILE A 288 -2.55 -4.60 -8.89
N CYS A 289 -3.54 -5.29 -9.45
CA CYS A 289 -3.84 -5.25 -10.88
C CYS A 289 -5.03 -4.35 -11.24
N GLY A 290 -5.83 -3.90 -10.27
CA GLY A 290 -7.11 -3.23 -10.52
C GLY A 290 -7.00 -1.96 -11.34
N ALA A 291 -5.98 -1.12 -11.10
CA ALA A 291 -5.79 0.12 -11.88
C ALA A 291 -5.56 -0.19 -13.37
N MET A 292 -4.72 -1.19 -13.69
CA MET A 292 -4.46 -1.62 -15.05
C MET A 292 -5.70 -2.24 -15.70
N LEU A 293 -6.40 -3.12 -14.99
CA LEU A 293 -7.64 -3.73 -15.49
C LEU A 293 -8.71 -2.67 -15.78
N ASN A 294 -8.87 -1.67 -14.88
CA ASN A 294 -9.82 -0.58 -15.07
C ASN A 294 -9.45 0.31 -16.27
N SER A 295 -8.16 0.57 -16.51
CA SER A 295 -7.72 1.31 -17.71
C SER A 295 -8.14 0.58 -18.98
N GLN A 296 -7.97 -0.74 -19.03
CA GLN A 296 -8.39 -1.55 -20.16
C GLN A 296 -9.92 -1.61 -20.32
N GLU A 297 -10.67 -1.59 -19.20
CA GLU A 297 -12.14 -1.48 -19.27
C GLU A 297 -12.59 -0.14 -19.87
N LEU A 298 -11.87 0.96 -19.64
CA LEU A 298 -12.15 2.24 -20.29
C LEU A 298 -11.94 2.17 -21.79
N GLU A 299 -10.87 1.53 -22.27
CA GLU A 299 -10.67 1.30 -23.71
C GLU A 299 -11.81 0.49 -24.33
N LEU A 300 -12.24 -0.57 -23.65
CA LEU A 300 -13.40 -1.38 -24.06
C LEU A 300 -14.70 -0.57 -24.07
N ALA A 301 -14.90 0.32 -23.12
CA ALA A 301 -16.05 1.21 -23.08
C ALA A 301 -16.09 2.14 -24.30
N VAL A 302 -14.92 2.64 -24.75
CA VAL A 302 -14.83 3.44 -26.00
C VAL A 302 -15.25 2.63 -27.21
N ILE A 303 -14.77 1.38 -27.35
CA ILE A 303 -15.21 0.49 -28.43
C ILE A 303 -16.73 0.26 -28.35
N SER A 304 -17.24 -0.02 -27.15
CA SER A 304 -18.67 -0.28 -26.93
C SER A 304 -19.57 0.91 -27.24
N ALA A 305 -19.11 2.14 -26.95
CA ALA A 305 -19.85 3.37 -27.21
C ALA A 305 -19.89 3.78 -28.69
N ARG A 306 -18.99 3.22 -29.53
CA ARG A 306 -18.94 3.53 -30.97
C ARG A 306 -20.23 3.08 -31.64
N ARG A 307 -20.85 3.97 -32.40
CA ARG A 307 -22.03 3.65 -33.20
C ARG A 307 -21.66 2.67 -34.33
N ALA A 308 -22.53 1.72 -34.60
CA ALA A 308 -22.42 0.74 -35.69
C ALA A 308 -23.82 0.51 -36.25
N ASP A 309 -24.05 1.03 -37.45
CA ASP A 309 -25.39 1.02 -38.07
C ASP A 309 -25.56 -0.18 -39.02
N THR A 310 -24.48 -0.59 -39.66
CA THR A 310 -24.48 -1.74 -40.57
C THR A 310 -24.05 -3.02 -39.86
N ASP A 311 -24.36 -4.17 -40.42
CA ASP A 311 -23.94 -5.47 -39.90
C ASP A 311 -22.41 -5.66 -40.03
N GLU A 312 -21.79 -5.07 -41.05
CA GLU A 312 -20.35 -5.06 -41.21
C GLU A 312 -19.68 -4.29 -40.07
N GLU A 313 -20.13 -3.08 -39.76
CA GLU A 313 -19.65 -2.27 -38.64
C GLU A 313 -19.81 -2.97 -37.28
N LYS A 314 -20.96 -3.64 -37.05
CA LYS A 314 -21.22 -4.44 -35.86
C LYS A 314 -20.23 -5.61 -35.72
N ASN A 315 -19.97 -6.28 -36.83
CA ASN A 315 -19.03 -7.39 -36.93
C ASN A 315 -17.58 -6.94 -36.67
N ASP A 316 -17.17 -5.81 -37.23
CA ASP A 316 -15.85 -5.23 -36.99
C ASP A 316 -15.69 -4.78 -35.54
N LYS A 317 -16.71 -4.14 -34.98
CA LYS A 317 -16.76 -3.76 -33.58
C LYS A 317 -16.64 -4.98 -32.66
N LEU A 318 -17.36 -6.08 -32.96
CA LEU A 318 -17.26 -7.32 -32.18
C LEU A 318 -15.86 -7.93 -32.26
N PHE A 319 -15.26 -7.95 -33.45
CA PHE A 319 -13.90 -8.46 -33.64
C PHE A 319 -12.89 -7.64 -32.85
N GLU A 320 -12.96 -6.31 -32.92
CA GLU A 320 -12.10 -5.39 -32.19
C GLU A 320 -12.27 -5.57 -30.66
N TRP A 321 -13.51 -5.67 -30.21
CA TRP A 321 -13.85 -5.85 -28.80
C TRP A 321 -13.28 -7.16 -28.26
N VAL A 322 -13.48 -8.30 -28.95
CA VAL A 322 -12.92 -9.60 -28.56
C VAL A 322 -11.38 -9.58 -28.60
N SER A 323 -10.79 -8.89 -29.58
CA SER A 323 -9.34 -8.73 -29.68
C SER A 323 -8.78 -7.93 -28.48
N CYS A 324 -9.41 -6.82 -28.11
CA CYS A 324 -9.02 -6.00 -26.97
C CYS A 324 -9.16 -6.78 -25.65
N GLN A 325 -10.21 -7.56 -25.48
CA GLN A 325 -10.42 -8.42 -24.32
C GLN A 325 -9.32 -9.47 -24.13
N SER A 326 -8.65 -9.89 -25.20
CA SER A 326 -7.52 -10.82 -25.08
C SER A 326 -6.38 -10.22 -24.28
N TYR A 327 -6.13 -8.91 -24.39
CA TYR A 327 -5.13 -8.20 -23.59
C TYR A 327 -5.53 -8.12 -22.12
N TRP A 328 -6.82 -7.91 -21.84
CA TRP A 328 -7.35 -7.91 -20.47
C TRP A 328 -7.09 -9.26 -19.78
N ILE A 329 -7.38 -10.38 -20.46
CA ILE A 329 -7.15 -11.74 -19.94
C ILE A 329 -5.66 -12.00 -19.73
N PHE A 330 -4.82 -11.60 -20.69
CA PHE A 330 -3.38 -11.76 -20.61
C PHE A 330 -2.79 -10.95 -19.44
N SER A 331 -3.20 -9.70 -19.31
CA SER A 331 -2.75 -8.81 -18.24
C SER A 331 -3.18 -9.32 -16.86
N LEU A 332 -4.39 -9.84 -16.74
CA LEU A 332 -4.88 -10.47 -15.51
C LEU A 332 -4.02 -11.68 -15.14
N ALA A 333 -3.79 -12.59 -16.09
CA ALA A 333 -2.99 -13.80 -15.85
C ALA A 333 -1.55 -13.45 -15.45
N GLY A 334 -0.93 -12.51 -16.16
CA GLY A 334 0.44 -12.06 -15.87
C GLY A 334 0.57 -11.36 -14.51
N SER A 335 -0.42 -10.56 -14.12
CA SER A 335 -0.43 -9.91 -12.81
C SER A 335 -0.59 -10.92 -11.67
N ILE A 336 -1.42 -11.93 -11.86
CA ILE A 336 -1.57 -13.02 -10.89
C ILE A 336 -0.25 -13.80 -10.79
N ASP A 337 0.38 -14.13 -11.91
CA ASP A 337 1.65 -14.85 -11.96
C ASP A 337 2.75 -14.10 -11.20
N ALA A 338 2.93 -12.82 -11.52
CA ALA A 338 3.90 -11.96 -10.84
C ALA A 338 3.64 -11.86 -9.32
N THR A 339 2.36 -11.78 -8.93
CA THR A 339 1.97 -11.74 -7.51
C THR A 339 2.28 -13.06 -6.81
N LEU A 340 1.96 -14.19 -7.43
CA LEU A 340 2.24 -15.51 -6.86
C LEU A 340 3.73 -15.77 -6.78
N GLY A 341 4.52 -15.36 -7.78
CA GLY A 341 5.98 -15.45 -7.76
C GLY A 341 6.57 -14.69 -6.56
N LYS A 342 6.19 -13.43 -6.38
CA LYS A 342 6.63 -12.63 -5.22
C LYS A 342 6.17 -13.20 -3.88
N LEU A 343 4.97 -13.75 -3.83
CA LEU A 343 4.47 -14.41 -2.63
C LEU A 343 5.24 -15.71 -2.34
N ALA A 344 5.60 -16.48 -3.36
CA ALA A 344 6.42 -17.67 -3.23
C ALA A 344 7.83 -17.33 -2.72
N ASP A 345 8.48 -16.32 -3.31
CA ASP A 345 9.79 -15.83 -2.85
C ASP A 345 9.75 -15.44 -1.37
N ALA A 346 8.75 -14.65 -0.98
CA ALA A 346 8.58 -14.20 0.41
C ALA A 346 8.22 -15.32 1.38
N ALA A 347 7.49 -16.34 0.92
CA ALA A 347 7.03 -17.44 1.75
C ALA A 347 8.01 -18.62 1.79
N SER A 348 9.01 -18.70 0.91
CA SER A 348 9.88 -19.85 0.75
C SER A 348 10.57 -20.26 2.06
N GLY A 349 11.31 -19.33 2.69
CA GLY A 349 12.00 -19.60 3.96
C GLY A 349 11.06 -20.01 5.11
N PHE A 350 9.85 -19.52 5.08
CA PHE A 350 8.81 -19.81 6.05
C PHE A 350 8.10 -21.15 5.78
N MET A 351 7.82 -21.47 4.53
CA MET A 351 7.14 -22.68 4.09
C MET A 351 8.09 -23.91 4.17
N ASP A 352 9.36 -23.74 3.82
CA ASP A 352 10.37 -24.79 3.90
C ASP A 352 10.64 -25.24 5.35
N SER A 353 10.69 -24.29 6.29
CA SER A 353 10.84 -24.60 7.72
C SER A 353 9.66 -25.39 8.29
N HIS A 354 8.51 -25.39 7.62
CA HIS A 354 7.27 -26.02 8.08
C HIS A 354 6.76 -27.17 7.19
N LYS A 355 7.57 -27.64 6.21
CA LYS A 355 7.23 -28.75 5.27
C LYS A 355 5.87 -28.59 4.56
N LEU A 356 5.52 -27.39 4.12
CA LEU A 356 4.18 -27.06 3.66
C LEU A 356 4.06 -26.80 2.15
N LEU A 357 5.17 -26.91 1.40
CA LEU A 357 5.18 -26.75 -0.06
C LEU A 357 4.78 -28.03 -0.83
N GLU A 358 4.62 -29.17 -0.16
CA GLU A 358 4.32 -30.46 -0.79
C GLU A 358 2.83 -30.87 -0.77
N GLN A 359 1.93 -30.02 -0.38
CA GLN A 359 0.47 -30.23 -0.42
C GLN A 359 -0.24 -29.25 -1.36
#